data_f84817db1bb782e963edfa5197d204e9
#
_entry.id   f84817db1bb782e963edfa5197d204e9
#
_cell.length_a   1.000
_cell.length_b   1.000
_cell.length_c   1.000
_cell.angle_alpha   90.00
_cell.angle_beta   90.00
_cell.angle_gamma   90.00
#
_symmetry.space_group_name_H-M   'P 1'
#
loop_
_entity.id
_entity.type
_entity.pdbx_description
1 polymer ?
#
loop_
_entity_poly.entity_id
_entity_poly.type
_entity_poly.pdbx_seq_one_letter_code
_entity_poly.pdbx_strand_id
1 'polypeptide(L)'
;MHQCSLFILVLLCVSVKDISGSWEEWWTYDGISGPGFWGLINPQWSMCNKGRRQSPVNIEPDKLLFDPWLRDIQFDKHKVSGVLQNTGQSLVFRVEKDSKHQVNISGGPLSYRYQFEEIYFHYGMEDNRGSEHQIDHHTFPGEIQLYGFNKELYHNMSEAQHKSQGIVGISLMVQVGEPINTDFRLITSAFNKVTYRGASFPIKHLPLSSLLPNTQQYLTYEGSTTHPGCWETAVWIIFNKPIYISKQEMYALRQLMQGSQLTPKAPLGNNARPVQPLHHRTVRTNINFNKQGLQGSSNCPDMYRNMHYTEGSETLLSIPSETIANVTTMTTTTPASLVNVTESNDLR
;
A
#
# COMPACT_ATOMS: atom_id res chain seq x y z
N MET A 1 -53.90 33.21 17.94
CA MET A 1 -53.46 32.45 16.75
C MET A 1 -52.01 32.76 16.29
N HIS A 2 -51.44 33.92 16.64
CA HIS A 2 -50.03 34.26 16.26
C HIS A 2 -48.93 33.59 17.07
N GLN A 3 -49.20 33.15 18.31
CA GLN A 3 -48.17 32.48 19.14
C GLN A 3 -47.89 31.03 18.72
N CYS A 4 -48.85 30.29 18.20
CA CYS A 4 -48.61 28.91 17.75
C CYS A 4 -47.77 28.84 16.45
N SER A 5 -47.89 29.84 15.55
CA SER A 5 -47.08 29.89 14.33
C SER A 5 -45.58 30.11 14.61
N LEU A 6 -45.26 30.89 15.63
CA LEU A 6 -43.85 31.15 15.98
C LEU A 6 -43.16 29.90 16.59
N PHE A 7 -43.88 29.08 17.35
CA PHE A 7 -43.38 27.84 17.90
C PHE A 7 -43.11 26.79 16.85
N ILE A 8 -43.94 26.68 15.83
CA ILE A 8 -43.77 25.76 14.71
C ILE A 8 -42.57 26.17 13.85
N LEU A 9 -42.32 27.47 13.65
CA LEU A 9 -41.17 27.97 12.89
C LEU A 9 -39.82 27.72 13.63
N VAL A 10 -39.84 27.89 14.99
CA VAL A 10 -38.67 27.61 15.80
C VAL A 10 -38.37 26.11 15.89
N LEU A 11 -39.38 25.24 15.96
CA LEU A 11 -39.22 23.79 15.91
C LEU A 11 -38.68 23.30 14.55
N LEU A 12 -39.07 23.91 13.43
CA LEU A 12 -38.55 23.62 12.10
C LEU A 12 -37.09 24.10 11.96
N CYS A 13 -36.70 25.21 12.57
CA CYS A 13 -35.30 25.68 12.56
C CYS A 13 -34.36 24.85 13.41
N VAL A 14 -34.85 24.16 14.44
CA VAL A 14 -34.00 23.29 15.30
C VAL A 14 -33.77 21.92 14.66
N SER A 15 -34.66 21.48 13.77
CA SER A 15 -34.56 20.15 13.11
C SER A 15 -33.66 20.11 11.86
N VAL A 16 -33.07 21.23 11.44
CA VAL A 16 -32.23 21.31 10.22
C VAL A 16 -30.73 21.31 10.55
N LYS A 17 -30.34 21.20 11.82
CA LYS A 17 -28.91 21.30 12.21
C LYS A 17 -28.08 20.03 12.08
N ASP A 18 -28.64 18.88 11.72
CA ASP A 18 -27.92 17.62 11.69
C ASP A 18 -27.96 16.87 10.34
N ILE A 19 -28.19 17.58 9.22
CA ILE A 19 -28.03 16.98 7.88
C ILE A 19 -26.87 17.65 7.14
N SER A 20 -25.78 17.91 7.82
CA SER A 20 -24.49 18.03 7.18
C SER A 20 -23.78 16.68 7.34
N GLY A 21 -24.24 15.68 6.60
CA GLY A 21 -23.42 14.53 6.29
C GLY A 21 -22.15 15.08 5.66
N SER A 22 -21.01 14.93 6.35
CA SER A 22 -19.76 15.45 5.84
C SER A 22 -19.51 14.76 4.51
N TRP A 23 -19.26 15.51 3.45
CA TRP A 23 -18.93 15.00 2.12
C TRP A 23 -17.77 14.01 2.15
N GLU A 24 -16.96 14.03 3.21
CA GLU A 24 -15.88 13.09 3.51
C GLU A 24 -16.35 11.64 3.68
N GLU A 25 -17.64 11.39 3.91
CA GLU A 25 -18.18 10.05 4.12
C GLU A 25 -18.73 9.37 2.84
N TRP A 26 -18.81 10.09 1.72
CA TRP A 26 -19.53 9.65 0.52
C TRP A 26 -18.65 9.00 -0.56
N TRP A 27 -17.36 8.88 -0.34
CA TRP A 27 -16.49 8.26 -1.31
C TRP A 27 -16.15 6.81 -0.93
N THR A 28 -15.90 6.01 -1.96
CA THR A 28 -15.47 4.61 -1.83
C THR A 28 -14.34 4.34 -2.83
N TYR A 29 -13.87 3.09 -2.90
CA TYR A 29 -12.92 2.65 -3.91
C TYR A 29 -13.60 1.95 -5.11
N ASP A 30 -14.91 1.81 -5.12
CA ASP A 30 -15.67 1.15 -6.18
C ASP A 30 -16.96 1.91 -6.55
N GLY A 31 -17.58 1.48 -7.66
CA GLY A 31 -18.87 1.99 -8.11
C GLY A 31 -18.87 3.49 -8.44
N ILE A 32 -20.05 4.10 -8.31
CA ILE A 32 -20.30 5.52 -8.68
C ILE A 32 -19.69 6.53 -7.70
N SER A 33 -19.18 6.08 -6.57
CA SER A 33 -18.43 6.89 -5.59
C SER A 33 -16.94 6.56 -5.54
N GLY A 34 -16.48 5.71 -6.48
CA GLY A 34 -15.08 5.28 -6.59
C GLY A 34 -14.15 6.31 -7.26
N PRO A 35 -12.87 5.96 -7.44
CA PRO A 35 -11.79 6.87 -7.86
C PRO A 35 -12.07 7.64 -9.15
N GLY A 36 -12.79 7.05 -10.12
CA GLY A 36 -13.15 7.71 -11.36
C GLY A 36 -14.13 8.89 -11.18
N PHE A 37 -14.79 8.96 -10.03
CA PHE A 37 -15.84 9.95 -9.76
C PHE A 37 -15.46 10.93 -8.63
N TRP A 38 -14.34 10.75 -7.92
CA TRP A 38 -13.98 11.60 -6.78
C TRP A 38 -13.99 13.09 -7.10
N GLY A 39 -13.41 13.49 -8.24
CA GLY A 39 -13.40 14.89 -8.66
C GLY A 39 -14.76 15.42 -9.14
N LEU A 40 -15.77 14.55 -9.33
CA LEU A 40 -17.16 14.93 -9.62
C LEU A 40 -17.98 15.01 -8.35
N ILE A 41 -17.70 14.14 -7.36
CA ILE A 41 -18.38 14.11 -6.06
C ILE A 41 -18.11 15.39 -5.28
N ASN A 42 -16.85 15.85 -5.26
CA ASN A 42 -16.46 17.05 -4.58
C ASN A 42 -15.59 17.94 -5.49
N PRO A 43 -16.03 19.17 -5.80
CA PRO A 43 -15.25 20.11 -6.62
C PRO A 43 -13.85 20.40 -6.10
N GLN A 44 -13.63 20.33 -4.79
CA GLN A 44 -12.29 20.49 -4.17
C GLN A 44 -11.34 19.33 -4.53
N TRP A 45 -11.87 18.19 -4.95
CA TRP A 45 -11.11 17.03 -5.41
C TRP A 45 -10.93 16.99 -6.92
N SER A 46 -11.17 18.10 -7.61
CA SER A 46 -11.09 18.17 -9.09
C SER A 46 -9.76 17.69 -9.66
N MET A 47 -8.67 17.76 -8.88
CA MET A 47 -7.37 17.23 -9.27
C MET A 47 -7.37 15.73 -9.51
N CYS A 48 -8.28 14.96 -8.87
CA CYS A 48 -8.40 13.52 -9.09
C CYS A 48 -8.71 13.16 -10.56
N ASN A 49 -9.41 14.05 -11.27
CA ASN A 49 -9.78 13.84 -12.67
C ASN A 49 -9.00 14.72 -13.66
N LYS A 50 -8.48 15.88 -13.22
CA LYS A 50 -7.82 16.88 -14.09
C LYS A 50 -6.30 16.87 -13.94
N GLY A 51 -5.77 16.31 -12.86
CA GLY A 51 -4.34 16.27 -12.57
C GLY A 51 -3.57 15.47 -13.62
N ARG A 52 -2.30 15.83 -13.81
CA ARG A 52 -1.38 15.19 -14.76
C ARG A 52 -0.19 14.52 -14.10
N ARG A 53 -0.01 14.73 -12.80
CA ARG A 53 1.02 14.06 -11.99
C ARG A 53 0.39 13.15 -10.94
N GLN A 54 -0.65 12.44 -11.35
CA GLN A 54 -1.43 11.59 -10.46
C GLN A 54 -0.69 10.32 -10.05
N SER A 55 -1.01 9.81 -8.86
CA SER A 55 -0.56 8.55 -8.27
C SER A 55 -1.77 7.65 -7.96
N PRO A 56 -1.57 6.33 -7.87
CA PRO A 56 -0.33 5.57 -8.03
C PRO A 56 0.06 5.39 -9.51
N VAL A 57 1.25 4.85 -9.77
CA VAL A 57 1.72 4.55 -11.14
C VAL A 57 2.19 3.09 -11.26
N ASN A 58 2.23 2.58 -12.49
CA ASN A 58 2.99 1.39 -12.81
C ASN A 58 4.45 1.79 -13.05
N ILE A 59 5.37 1.10 -12.41
CA ILE A 59 6.82 1.31 -12.52
C ILE A 59 7.39 0.24 -13.43
N GLU A 60 7.95 0.67 -14.54
CA GLU A 60 8.60 -0.21 -15.52
C GLU A 60 10.11 -0.19 -15.26
N PRO A 61 10.72 -1.31 -14.85
CA PRO A 61 12.14 -1.37 -14.47
C PRO A 61 13.10 -0.92 -15.55
N ASP A 62 12.79 -1.21 -16.82
CA ASP A 62 13.58 -0.85 -18.01
C ASP A 62 13.57 0.66 -18.31
N LYS A 63 12.62 1.42 -17.73
CA LYS A 63 12.49 2.86 -17.89
C LYS A 63 13.03 3.67 -16.72
N LEU A 64 13.65 3.02 -15.74
CA LEU A 64 14.21 3.69 -14.57
C LEU A 64 15.46 4.48 -14.93
N LEU A 65 15.56 5.69 -14.40
CA LEU A 65 16.74 6.52 -14.53
C LEU A 65 17.61 6.41 -13.28
N PHE A 66 18.83 5.89 -13.44
CA PHE A 66 19.81 5.89 -12.35
C PHE A 66 20.26 7.32 -12.02
N ASP A 67 20.16 7.66 -10.73
CA ASP A 67 20.60 8.94 -10.20
C ASP A 67 21.62 8.70 -9.07
N PRO A 68 22.92 8.94 -9.31
CA PRO A 68 23.99 8.69 -8.33
C PRO A 68 23.94 9.63 -7.12
N TRP A 69 23.15 10.69 -7.17
CA TRP A 69 23.01 11.68 -6.10
C TRP A 69 21.91 11.30 -5.09
N LEU A 70 21.11 10.30 -5.38
CA LEU A 70 20.11 9.78 -4.45
C LEU A 70 20.79 9.07 -3.27
N ARG A 71 20.73 9.71 -2.11
CA ARG A 71 21.31 9.19 -0.86
C ARG A 71 20.32 8.27 -0.14
N ASP A 72 20.78 7.64 0.93
CA ASP A 72 19.93 6.81 1.78
C ASP A 72 18.83 7.66 2.43
N ILE A 73 17.66 7.06 2.59
CA ILE A 73 16.56 7.64 3.36
C ILE A 73 16.87 7.47 4.85
N GLN A 74 16.66 8.53 5.59
CA GLN A 74 16.92 8.58 7.02
C GLN A 74 15.64 8.83 7.80
N PHE A 75 15.47 8.05 8.85
CA PHE A 75 14.40 8.20 9.83
C PHE A 75 15.01 8.48 11.21
N ASP A 76 14.41 9.39 11.94
CA ASP A 76 14.77 9.57 13.35
C ASP A 76 14.50 8.27 14.11
N LYS A 77 15.37 7.96 15.08
CA LYS A 77 15.28 6.72 15.88
C LYS A 77 14.19 6.76 16.97
N HIS A 78 13.42 7.83 17.04
CA HIS A 78 12.35 7.96 18.02
C HIS A 78 11.20 7.00 17.68
N LYS A 79 10.53 6.55 18.75
CA LYS A 79 9.31 5.75 18.63
C LYS A 79 8.10 6.68 18.69
N VAL A 80 7.09 6.40 17.87
CA VAL A 80 5.84 7.16 17.86
C VAL A 80 4.73 6.39 18.58
N SER A 81 3.81 7.13 19.16
CA SER A 81 2.54 6.61 19.66
C SER A 81 1.41 7.22 18.86
N GLY A 82 0.34 6.47 18.68
CA GLY A 82 -0.78 6.92 17.86
C GLY A 82 -1.97 5.99 17.99
N VAL A 83 -2.94 6.21 17.15
CA VAL A 83 -4.19 5.44 17.12
C VAL A 83 -4.38 4.79 15.78
N LEU A 84 -4.55 3.48 15.78
CA LEU A 84 -5.02 2.71 14.63
C LEU A 84 -6.54 2.77 14.57
N GLN A 85 -7.11 3.20 13.47
CA GLN A 85 -8.54 3.41 13.31
C GLN A 85 -9.04 2.83 11.98
N ASN A 86 -10.17 2.15 12.05
CA ASN A 86 -10.96 1.79 10.88
C ASN A 86 -11.91 2.96 10.55
N THR A 87 -11.67 3.64 9.45
CA THR A 87 -12.49 4.78 9.00
C THR A 87 -13.72 4.36 8.21
N GLY A 88 -13.79 3.09 7.80
CA GLY A 88 -14.80 2.56 6.88
C GLY A 88 -14.42 2.68 5.40
N GLN A 89 -13.40 3.49 5.07
CA GLN A 89 -12.78 3.56 3.74
C GLN A 89 -11.36 2.97 3.76
N SER A 90 -10.64 3.16 4.87
CA SER A 90 -9.28 2.68 5.05
C SER A 90 -9.00 2.34 6.50
N LEU A 91 -8.04 1.47 6.72
CA LEU A 91 -7.38 1.34 8.01
C LEU A 91 -6.25 2.37 8.06
N VAL A 92 -6.23 3.22 9.08
CA VAL A 92 -5.26 4.31 9.19
C VAL A 92 -4.68 4.36 10.60
N PHE A 93 -3.35 4.44 10.69
CA PHE A 93 -2.68 4.82 11.93
C PHE A 93 -2.35 6.31 11.88
N ARG A 94 -2.67 7.05 12.94
CA ARG A 94 -2.35 8.48 13.08
C ARG A 94 -1.57 8.73 14.36
N VAL A 95 -0.52 9.54 14.24
CA VAL A 95 0.31 9.94 15.39
C VAL A 95 -0.52 10.81 16.34
N GLU A 96 -0.32 10.62 17.64
CA GLU A 96 -0.90 11.50 18.67
C GLU A 96 -0.31 12.91 18.55
N LYS A 97 -1.17 13.92 18.46
CA LYS A 97 -0.76 15.32 18.26
C LYS A 97 0.13 15.85 19.39
N ASP A 98 -0.08 15.35 20.60
CA ASP A 98 0.66 15.76 21.79
C ASP A 98 1.92 14.91 22.05
N SER A 99 2.34 14.13 21.06
CA SER A 99 3.56 13.31 21.17
C SER A 99 4.78 14.21 21.38
N LYS A 100 5.50 13.98 22.48
CA LYS A 100 6.76 14.70 22.80
C LYS A 100 7.87 14.43 21.78
N HIS A 101 7.79 13.32 21.08
CA HIS A 101 8.79 12.87 20.11
C HIS A 101 8.13 12.68 18.75
N GLN A 102 8.54 13.52 17.82
CA GLN A 102 8.15 13.42 16.42
C GLN A 102 9.26 12.72 15.66
N VAL A 103 8.91 11.93 14.67
CA VAL A 103 9.87 11.28 13.78
C VAL A 103 9.95 12.04 12.48
N ASN A 104 11.16 12.40 12.09
CA ASN A 104 11.42 13.04 10.82
C ASN A 104 11.99 12.07 9.81
N ILE A 105 11.67 12.33 8.56
CA ILE A 105 12.09 11.63 7.36
C ILE A 105 12.93 12.62 6.54
N SER A 106 14.12 12.22 6.12
CA SER A 106 15.04 13.06 5.36
C SER A 106 15.93 12.23 4.45
N GLY A 107 16.76 12.89 3.64
CA GLY A 107 17.66 12.20 2.72
C GLY A 107 16.98 11.82 1.39
N GLY A 108 17.61 10.98 0.62
CA GLY A 108 17.11 10.56 -0.69
C GLY A 108 16.83 11.73 -1.64
N PRO A 109 15.63 11.79 -2.21
CA PRO A 109 15.20 12.88 -3.09
C PRO A 109 14.72 14.12 -2.32
N LEU A 110 14.66 14.06 -0.98
CA LEU A 110 14.04 15.08 -0.16
C LEU A 110 14.99 16.25 0.10
N SER A 111 14.57 17.46 -0.25
CA SER A 111 15.31 18.70 0.02
C SER A 111 15.11 19.24 1.43
N TYR A 112 14.09 18.75 2.12
CA TYR A 112 13.67 19.19 3.46
C TYR A 112 13.46 18.01 4.39
N ARG A 113 13.27 18.28 5.68
CA ARG A 113 12.82 17.28 6.65
C ARG A 113 11.30 17.25 6.70
N TYR A 114 10.76 16.04 6.60
CA TYR A 114 9.33 15.80 6.65
C TYR A 114 9.00 15.14 7.98
N GLN A 115 8.02 15.67 8.68
CA GLN A 115 7.50 15.06 9.89
C GLN A 115 6.50 13.98 9.52
N PHE A 116 6.72 12.77 10.02
CA PHE A 116 5.79 11.65 9.88
C PHE A 116 4.48 11.92 10.59
N GLU A 117 3.35 11.59 9.96
CA GLU A 117 2.00 11.86 10.48
C GLU A 117 1.11 10.63 10.51
N GLU A 118 1.05 9.84 9.42
CA GLU A 118 0.07 8.74 9.31
C GLU A 118 0.53 7.59 8.41
N ILE A 119 -0.11 6.41 8.61
CA ILE A 119 0.07 5.22 7.78
C ILE A 119 -1.29 4.79 7.25
N TYR A 120 -1.38 4.60 5.94
CA TYR A 120 -2.51 3.97 5.26
C TYR A 120 -2.21 2.52 4.89
N PHE A 121 -3.24 1.68 4.95
CA PHE A 121 -3.15 0.27 4.59
C PHE A 121 -4.05 -0.01 3.40
N HIS A 122 -3.42 -0.37 2.28
CA HIS A 122 -4.10 -0.83 1.07
C HIS A 122 -3.91 -2.33 0.96
N TYR A 123 -4.99 -3.08 0.69
CA TYR A 123 -4.92 -4.54 0.58
C TYR A 123 -6.09 -5.09 -0.21
N GLY A 124 -5.84 -6.24 -0.85
CA GLY A 124 -6.84 -6.97 -1.59
C GLY A 124 -7.47 -8.10 -0.79
N MET A 125 -8.66 -8.49 -1.19
CA MET A 125 -9.29 -9.72 -0.70
C MET A 125 -8.61 -10.97 -1.24
N GLU A 126 -7.83 -10.83 -2.33
CA GLU A 126 -7.02 -11.86 -2.97
C GLU A 126 -5.55 -11.43 -3.00
N ASP A 127 -4.61 -12.40 -3.10
CA ASP A 127 -3.17 -12.10 -3.06
C ASP A 127 -2.62 -11.45 -4.33
N ASN A 128 -3.35 -11.53 -5.44
CA ASN A 128 -2.96 -10.96 -6.72
C ASN A 128 -3.43 -9.52 -6.94
N ARG A 129 -3.98 -8.88 -5.92
CA ARG A 129 -4.40 -7.46 -5.96
C ARG A 129 -4.35 -6.88 -4.55
N GLY A 130 -4.17 -5.57 -4.43
CA GLY A 130 -4.18 -4.90 -3.13
C GLY A 130 -3.27 -3.68 -3.07
N SER A 131 -2.09 -3.74 -3.70
CA SER A 131 -1.24 -2.58 -3.82
C SER A 131 -1.83 -1.55 -4.78
N GLU A 132 -1.56 -0.28 -4.52
CA GLU A 132 -1.89 0.83 -5.42
C GLU A 132 -0.84 0.97 -6.52
N HIS A 133 0.46 1.02 -6.14
CA HIS A 133 1.54 0.98 -7.11
C HIS A 133 1.71 -0.42 -7.69
N GLN A 134 2.20 -0.47 -8.92
CA GLN A 134 2.56 -1.70 -9.62
C GLN A 134 4.03 -1.65 -10.02
N ILE A 135 4.66 -2.82 -10.05
CA ILE A 135 6.01 -3.01 -10.57
C ILE A 135 5.90 -3.96 -11.75
N ASP A 136 6.26 -3.49 -12.93
CA ASP A 136 6.14 -4.25 -14.17
C ASP A 136 4.74 -4.88 -14.37
N HIS A 137 3.70 -4.09 -14.12
CA HIS A 137 2.27 -4.48 -14.17
C HIS A 137 1.83 -5.50 -13.10
N HIS A 138 2.72 -5.89 -12.18
CA HIS A 138 2.36 -6.76 -11.06
C HIS A 138 1.82 -5.96 -9.88
N THR A 139 0.72 -6.45 -9.32
CA THR A 139 0.15 -5.98 -8.05
C THR A 139 0.54 -6.93 -6.91
N PHE A 140 0.60 -6.40 -5.71
CA PHE A 140 0.94 -7.12 -4.49
C PHE A 140 -0.30 -7.32 -3.62
N PRO A 141 -0.29 -8.29 -2.68
CA PRO A 141 -1.38 -8.49 -1.72
C PRO A 141 -1.77 -7.23 -0.94
N GLY A 142 -0.84 -6.31 -0.78
CA GLY A 142 -1.08 -5.02 -0.16
C GLY A 142 0.06 -4.04 -0.33
N GLU A 143 -0.18 -2.82 0.11
CA GLU A 143 0.79 -1.73 0.17
C GLU A 143 0.55 -0.92 1.45
N ILE A 144 1.62 -0.61 2.15
CA ILE A 144 1.57 0.28 3.31
C ILE A 144 2.21 1.60 2.91
N GLN A 145 1.48 2.68 3.11
CA GLN A 145 1.92 4.01 2.75
C GLN A 145 2.11 4.86 4.01
N LEU A 146 3.35 5.30 4.24
CA LEU A 146 3.68 6.24 5.30
C LEU A 146 3.67 7.65 4.73
N TYR A 147 2.91 8.55 5.34
CA TYR A 147 2.84 9.94 4.94
C TYR A 147 3.47 10.86 5.98
N GLY A 148 4.20 11.84 5.47
CA GLY A 148 4.76 12.92 6.26
C GLY A 148 4.58 14.25 5.54
N PHE A 149 4.61 15.33 6.29
CA PHE A 149 4.52 16.69 5.74
C PHE A 149 5.81 17.48 5.95
N ASN A 150 6.09 18.39 5.05
CA ASN A 150 7.24 19.27 5.11
C ASN A 150 7.09 20.28 6.24
N LYS A 151 7.69 19.99 7.38
CA LYS A 151 7.60 20.81 8.58
C LYS A 151 8.49 22.06 8.56
N GLU A 152 9.42 22.14 7.63
CA GLU A 152 10.28 23.32 7.49
C GLU A 152 9.55 24.46 6.76
N LEU A 153 8.57 24.12 5.90
CA LEU A 153 7.80 25.08 5.13
C LEU A 153 6.37 25.28 5.64
N TYR A 154 5.80 24.27 6.31
CA TYR A 154 4.37 24.25 6.66
C TYR A 154 4.16 23.82 8.11
N HIS A 155 3.07 24.28 8.69
CA HIS A 155 2.77 24.05 10.12
C HIS A 155 2.11 22.70 10.40
N ASN A 156 1.40 22.15 9.43
CA ASN A 156 0.66 20.89 9.58
C ASN A 156 0.38 20.24 8.22
N MET A 157 -0.09 18.97 8.27
CA MET A 157 -0.46 18.19 7.10
C MET A 157 -1.56 18.87 6.27
N SER A 158 -2.58 19.45 6.90
CA SER A 158 -3.71 20.10 6.20
C SER A 158 -3.28 21.29 5.35
N GLU A 159 -2.27 22.04 5.77
CA GLU A 159 -1.67 23.10 4.98
C GLU A 159 -0.76 22.53 3.88
N ALA A 160 0.13 21.62 4.25
CA ALA A 160 1.17 21.07 3.39
C ALA A 160 0.60 20.33 2.18
N GLN A 161 -0.50 19.59 2.35
CA GLN A 161 -1.09 18.76 1.29
C GLN A 161 -1.52 19.58 0.06
N HIS A 162 -1.76 20.88 0.20
CA HIS A 162 -2.14 21.79 -0.90
C HIS A 162 -0.95 22.56 -1.50
N LYS A 163 0.25 22.34 -0.98
CA LYS A 163 1.42 23.16 -1.28
C LYS A 163 2.55 22.35 -1.92
N SER A 164 3.33 23.00 -2.76
CA SER A 164 4.49 22.38 -3.42
C SER A 164 5.46 21.80 -2.41
N GLN A 165 6.02 20.62 -2.71
CA GLN A 165 6.91 19.88 -1.82
C GLN A 165 6.32 19.67 -0.41
N GLY A 166 4.99 19.60 -0.33
CA GLY A 166 4.29 19.53 0.94
C GLY A 166 4.34 18.16 1.57
N ILE A 167 4.28 17.11 0.77
CA ILE A 167 4.06 15.74 1.24
C ILE A 167 5.21 14.82 0.80
N VAL A 168 5.60 13.91 1.67
CA VAL A 168 6.34 12.69 1.33
C VAL A 168 5.42 11.49 1.50
N GLY A 169 5.38 10.61 0.50
CA GLY A 169 4.74 9.30 0.56
C GLY A 169 5.81 8.21 0.46
N ILE A 170 5.82 7.29 1.41
CA ILE A 170 6.72 6.13 1.38
C ILE A 170 5.87 4.88 1.19
N SER A 171 6.13 4.17 0.12
CA SER A 171 5.43 2.94 -0.24
C SER A 171 6.25 1.71 0.13
N LEU A 172 5.62 0.81 0.86
CA LEU A 172 6.14 -0.50 1.24
C LEU A 172 5.21 -1.56 0.65
N MET A 173 5.69 -2.29 -0.36
CA MET A 173 4.94 -3.42 -0.91
C MET A 173 4.82 -4.53 0.14
N VAL A 174 3.67 -5.14 0.26
CA VAL A 174 3.39 -6.22 1.20
C VAL A 174 3.34 -7.54 0.46
N GLN A 175 4.09 -8.53 0.94
CA GLN A 175 4.08 -9.91 0.47
C GLN A 175 3.62 -10.84 1.58
N VAL A 176 2.84 -11.87 1.24
CA VAL A 176 2.47 -12.91 2.20
C VAL A 176 3.57 -13.95 2.27
N GLY A 177 4.18 -14.14 3.43
CA GLY A 177 5.31 -15.07 3.58
C GLY A 177 6.20 -14.75 4.77
N GLU A 178 7.46 -15.14 4.67
CA GLU A 178 8.50 -14.91 5.66
C GLU A 178 9.75 -14.28 5.01
N PRO A 179 10.61 -13.59 5.77
CA PRO A 179 10.59 -13.41 7.23
C PRO A 179 9.60 -12.33 7.68
N ILE A 180 8.86 -12.63 8.76
CA ILE A 180 7.90 -11.68 9.34
C ILE A 180 8.67 -10.62 10.12
N ASN A 181 8.30 -9.35 9.92
CA ASN A 181 8.82 -8.24 10.71
C ASN A 181 8.16 -8.25 12.11
N THR A 182 8.96 -8.52 13.15
CA THR A 182 8.46 -8.62 14.54
C THR A 182 7.91 -7.31 15.08
N ASP A 183 8.48 -6.16 14.68
CA ASP A 183 8.00 -4.85 15.12
C ASP A 183 6.68 -4.47 14.45
N PHE A 184 6.45 -4.98 13.24
CA PHE A 184 5.16 -4.81 12.56
C PHE A 184 4.01 -5.48 13.32
N ARG A 185 4.28 -6.49 14.15
CA ARG A 185 3.29 -7.12 15.02
C ARG A 185 2.64 -6.15 16.02
N LEU A 186 3.30 -5.03 16.35
CA LEU A 186 2.67 -3.99 17.16
C LEU A 186 1.39 -3.44 16.50
N ILE A 187 1.36 -3.40 15.18
CA ILE A 187 0.20 -2.96 14.40
C ILE A 187 -0.72 -4.14 14.10
N THR A 188 -0.18 -5.25 13.57
CA THR A 188 -0.99 -6.37 13.07
C THR A 188 -1.79 -7.06 14.18
N SER A 189 -1.25 -7.10 15.41
CA SER A 189 -1.97 -7.61 16.59
C SER A 189 -3.22 -6.82 16.96
N ALA A 190 -3.32 -5.57 16.48
CA ALA A 190 -4.46 -4.70 16.72
C ALA A 190 -5.57 -4.83 15.66
N PHE A 191 -5.37 -5.55 14.55
CA PHE A 191 -6.37 -5.66 13.48
C PHE A 191 -7.71 -6.17 14.00
N ASN A 192 -7.71 -7.22 14.83
CA ASN A 192 -8.94 -7.77 15.43
C ASN A 192 -9.64 -6.82 16.42
N LYS A 193 -9.00 -5.71 16.81
CA LYS A 193 -9.58 -4.70 17.71
C LYS A 193 -10.30 -3.58 16.95
N VAL A 194 -10.08 -3.49 15.64
CA VAL A 194 -10.59 -2.42 14.77
C VAL A 194 -11.44 -2.96 13.61
N THR A 195 -12.14 -4.07 13.83
CA THR A 195 -12.91 -4.78 12.80
C THR A 195 -13.96 -3.89 12.13
N TYR A 196 -14.63 -3.04 12.87
CA TYR A 196 -15.76 -2.27 12.36
C TYR A 196 -15.42 -0.78 12.25
N ARG A 197 -16.12 -0.09 11.33
CA ARG A 197 -16.01 1.37 11.17
C ARG A 197 -16.18 2.09 12.51
N GLY A 198 -15.28 3.04 12.74
CA GLY A 198 -15.25 3.86 13.98
C GLY A 198 -14.48 3.21 15.12
N ALA A 199 -14.16 1.90 15.03
CA ALA A 199 -13.31 1.26 16.03
C ALA A 199 -11.88 1.78 15.93
N SER A 200 -11.27 1.98 17.10
CA SER A 200 -9.90 2.47 17.22
C SER A 200 -9.14 1.75 18.33
N PHE A 201 -7.83 1.65 18.17
CA PHE A 201 -6.95 1.02 19.14
C PHE A 201 -5.62 1.78 19.26
N PRO A 202 -5.17 2.11 20.50
CA PRO A 202 -3.92 2.81 20.70
C PRO A 202 -2.71 1.90 20.43
N ILE A 203 -1.78 2.38 19.63
CA ILE A 203 -0.47 1.76 19.39
C ILE A 203 0.58 2.63 20.06
N LYS A 204 1.39 2.06 20.94
CA LYS A 204 2.42 2.77 21.69
C LYS A 204 3.81 2.32 21.26
N HIS A 205 4.74 3.28 21.24
CA HIS A 205 6.17 3.04 21.03
C HIS A 205 6.51 2.33 19.72
N LEU A 206 5.82 2.66 18.63
CA LEU A 206 6.07 2.12 17.30
C LEU A 206 7.40 2.67 16.74
N PRO A 207 8.40 1.84 16.48
CA PRO A 207 9.66 2.26 15.85
C PRO A 207 9.50 2.25 14.33
N LEU A 208 9.36 3.43 13.70
CA LEU A 208 9.10 3.51 12.27
C LEU A 208 10.24 2.94 11.42
N SER A 209 11.49 3.17 11.82
CA SER A 209 12.65 2.67 11.09
C SER A 209 12.71 1.14 11.01
N SER A 210 12.12 0.44 11.97
CA SER A 210 12.07 -1.03 11.96
C SER A 210 10.94 -1.61 11.12
N LEU A 211 9.98 -0.77 10.67
CA LEU A 211 8.96 -1.19 9.71
C LEU A 211 9.51 -1.30 8.29
N LEU A 212 10.62 -0.60 8.02
CA LEU A 212 11.21 -0.56 6.69
C LEU A 212 11.85 -1.89 6.33
N PRO A 213 11.84 -2.27 5.04
CA PRO A 213 12.57 -3.44 4.59
C PRO A 213 14.09 -3.22 4.72
N ASN A 214 14.83 -4.30 4.90
CA ASN A 214 16.31 -4.24 4.99
C ASN A 214 16.92 -4.01 3.59
N THR A 215 16.79 -2.78 3.10
CA THR A 215 17.39 -2.29 1.86
C THR A 215 17.56 -0.79 1.91
N GLN A 216 18.61 -0.28 1.24
CA GLN A 216 18.78 1.16 0.97
C GLN A 216 18.37 1.52 -0.46
N GLN A 217 17.96 0.52 -1.25
CA GLN A 217 17.55 0.70 -2.64
C GLN A 217 16.09 1.13 -2.71
N TYR A 218 15.81 2.13 -3.52
CA TYR A 218 14.47 2.66 -3.71
C TYR A 218 14.30 3.33 -5.07
N LEU A 219 13.05 3.59 -5.39
CA LEU A 219 12.57 4.29 -6.56
C LEU A 219 11.88 5.57 -6.09
N THR A 220 11.95 6.63 -6.88
CA THR A 220 11.33 7.92 -6.51
C THR A 220 10.77 8.64 -7.72
N TYR A 221 9.62 9.28 -7.53
CA TYR A 221 8.99 10.14 -8.53
C TYR A 221 8.11 11.20 -7.85
N GLU A 222 7.80 12.28 -8.57
CA GLU A 222 6.83 13.27 -8.13
C GLU A 222 5.42 12.88 -8.54
N GLY A 223 4.50 12.91 -7.58
CA GLY A 223 3.14 12.46 -7.78
C GLY A 223 2.12 13.16 -6.91
N SER A 224 1.02 12.47 -6.66
CA SER A 224 -0.09 12.95 -5.84
C SER A 224 -0.32 12.04 -4.63
N THR A 225 -1.15 12.52 -3.69
CA THR A 225 -1.81 11.61 -2.76
C THR A 225 -2.75 10.68 -3.53
N THR A 226 -2.95 9.45 -3.03
CA THR A 226 -3.78 8.42 -3.69
C THR A 226 -5.20 8.34 -3.15
N HIS A 227 -5.50 9.09 -2.11
CA HIS A 227 -6.84 9.29 -1.54
C HIS A 227 -7.50 10.58 -2.06
N PRO A 228 -8.81 10.78 -1.87
CA PRO A 228 -9.54 11.97 -2.34
C PRO A 228 -8.87 13.30 -1.98
N GLY A 229 -8.92 14.22 -2.93
CA GLY A 229 -8.11 15.42 -2.99
C GLY A 229 -7.04 15.29 -4.07
N CYS A 230 -6.33 14.15 -4.11
CA CYS A 230 -5.37 13.79 -5.16
C CYS A 230 -4.38 14.92 -5.47
N TRP A 231 -3.91 15.62 -4.41
CA TRP A 231 -3.03 16.79 -4.55
C TRP A 231 -1.66 16.40 -5.07
N GLU A 232 -1.22 17.07 -6.12
CA GLU A 232 0.05 16.80 -6.83
C GLU A 232 1.25 17.45 -6.11
N THR A 233 1.39 17.13 -4.85
CA THR A 233 2.35 17.72 -3.90
C THR A 233 3.23 16.68 -3.23
N ALA A 234 3.10 15.40 -3.64
CA ALA A 234 3.79 14.29 -3.02
C ALA A 234 5.08 13.93 -3.75
N VAL A 235 6.14 13.70 -2.98
CA VAL A 235 7.34 12.99 -3.43
C VAL A 235 7.22 11.56 -2.95
N TRP A 236 7.15 10.62 -3.88
CA TRP A 236 7.06 9.19 -3.60
C TRP A 236 8.43 8.55 -3.49
N ILE A 237 8.58 7.68 -2.50
CA ILE A 237 9.73 6.83 -2.25
C ILE A 237 9.21 5.40 -2.12
N ILE A 238 9.60 4.52 -3.04
CA ILE A 238 9.14 3.13 -3.08
C ILE A 238 10.37 2.25 -2.85
N PHE A 239 10.40 1.53 -1.74
CA PHE A 239 11.52 0.66 -1.42
C PHE A 239 11.58 -0.55 -2.34
N ASN A 240 12.79 -0.90 -2.80
CA ASN A 240 13.04 -2.01 -3.71
C ASN A 240 13.09 -3.37 -2.98
N LYS A 241 12.26 -3.56 -1.98
CA LYS A 241 12.10 -4.84 -1.28
C LYS A 241 10.76 -4.82 -0.55
N PRO A 242 9.97 -5.90 -0.62
CA PRO A 242 8.72 -5.97 0.13
C PRO A 242 8.97 -6.14 1.63
N ILE A 243 7.97 -5.83 2.41
CA ILE A 243 7.81 -6.31 3.77
C ILE A 243 6.91 -7.55 3.76
N TYR A 244 7.06 -8.41 4.77
CA TYR A 244 6.34 -9.66 4.82
C TYR A 244 5.32 -9.67 5.95
N ILE A 245 4.14 -10.21 5.64
CA ILE A 245 3.04 -10.44 6.57
C ILE A 245 2.68 -11.92 6.56
N SER A 246 2.33 -12.48 7.72
CA SER A 246 1.88 -13.87 7.80
C SER A 246 0.49 -14.06 7.20
N LYS A 247 0.14 -15.29 6.82
CA LYS A 247 -1.21 -15.64 6.35
C LYS A 247 -2.29 -15.32 7.38
N GLN A 248 -1.99 -15.51 8.69
CA GLN A 248 -2.92 -15.18 9.76
C GLN A 248 -3.15 -13.69 9.91
N GLU A 249 -2.09 -12.87 9.81
CA GLU A 249 -2.21 -11.42 9.88
C GLU A 249 -2.94 -10.86 8.66
N MET A 250 -2.66 -11.36 7.44
CA MET A 250 -3.41 -11.01 6.25
C MET A 250 -4.88 -11.43 6.36
N TYR A 251 -5.16 -12.62 6.90
CA TYR A 251 -6.52 -13.04 7.17
C TYR A 251 -7.23 -12.09 8.13
N ALA A 252 -6.59 -11.70 9.24
CA ALA A 252 -7.16 -10.75 10.20
C ALA A 252 -7.45 -9.39 9.56
N LEU A 253 -6.56 -8.90 8.68
CA LEU A 253 -6.74 -7.66 7.93
C LEU A 253 -7.96 -7.74 7.00
N ARG A 254 -8.18 -8.87 6.33
CA ARG A 254 -9.32 -9.12 5.44
C ARG A 254 -10.67 -9.26 6.16
N GLN A 255 -10.68 -9.39 7.49
CA GLN A 255 -11.92 -9.41 8.29
C GLN A 255 -12.45 -8.01 8.61
N LEU A 256 -11.71 -6.95 8.30
CA LEU A 256 -12.16 -5.58 8.55
C LEU A 256 -13.34 -5.21 7.67
N MET A 257 -14.30 -4.46 8.23
CA MET A 257 -15.57 -4.12 7.61
C MET A 257 -15.70 -2.62 7.39
N GLN A 258 -16.38 -2.23 6.31
CA GLN A 258 -16.67 -0.83 5.96
C GLN A 258 -17.75 -0.21 6.83
N GLY A 259 -18.59 -1.01 7.46
CA GLY A 259 -19.71 -0.57 8.27
C GLY A 259 -19.48 -0.72 9.77
N SER A 260 -20.47 -0.27 10.53
CA SER A 260 -20.50 -0.45 11.99
C SER A 260 -20.77 -1.92 12.36
N GLN A 261 -20.65 -2.25 13.64
CA GLN A 261 -20.98 -3.59 14.13
C GLN A 261 -22.44 -3.99 13.87
N LEU A 262 -23.36 -3.03 13.90
CA LEU A 262 -24.78 -3.27 13.63
C LEU A 262 -25.08 -3.42 12.13
N THR A 263 -24.31 -2.76 11.27
CA THR A 263 -24.45 -2.79 9.81
C THR A 263 -23.05 -2.93 9.18
N PRO A 264 -22.48 -4.15 9.14
CA PRO A 264 -21.08 -4.35 8.74
C PRO A 264 -20.77 -3.93 7.29
N LYS A 265 -21.78 -3.95 6.41
CA LYS A 265 -21.62 -3.69 4.97
C LYS A 265 -20.69 -4.70 4.30
N ALA A 266 -19.81 -4.22 3.43
CA ALA A 266 -18.81 -5.01 2.72
C ALA A 266 -17.48 -5.09 3.50
N PRO A 267 -16.59 -6.05 3.16
CA PRO A 267 -15.21 -6.01 3.62
C PRO A 267 -14.49 -4.71 3.24
N LEU A 268 -13.57 -4.26 4.09
CA LEU A 268 -12.82 -3.00 3.88
C LEU A 268 -11.75 -3.15 2.80
N GLY A 269 -11.34 -4.36 2.42
CA GLY A 269 -10.33 -4.61 1.39
C GLY A 269 -10.73 -4.17 -0.02
N ASN A 270 -9.82 -4.35 -0.98
CA ASN A 270 -9.88 -3.80 -2.34
C ASN A 270 -9.93 -2.26 -2.35
N ASN A 271 -9.26 -1.66 -1.40
CA ASN A 271 -9.21 -0.21 -1.18
C ASN A 271 -8.01 0.44 -1.89
N ALA A 272 -7.77 0.08 -3.13
CA ALA A 272 -6.69 0.59 -3.95
C ALA A 272 -7.23 1.45 -5.10
N ARG A 273 -6.63 2.62 -5.28
CA ARG A 273 -6.87 3.47 -6.45
C ARG A 273 -6.22 2.85 -7.67
N PRO A 274 -6.89 2.78 -8.85
CA PRO A 274 -6.25 2.33 -10.08
C PRO A 274 -5.01 3.15 -10.45
N VAL A 275 -4.06 2.51 -11.12
CA VAL A 275 -2.85 3.18 -11.63
C VAL A 275 -3.19 4.31 -12.57
N GLN A 276 -2.41 5.39 -12.48
CA GLN A 276 -2.54 6.60 -13.27
C GLN A 276 -1.43 6.67 -14.31
N PRO A 277 -1.65 7.32 -15.45
CA PRO A 277 -0.62 7.49 -16.45
C PRO A 277 0.61 8.23 -15.91
N LEU A 278 1.80 7.71 -16.18
CA LEU A 278 3.05 8.36 -15.79
C LEU A 278 3.27 9.67 -16.56
N HIS A 279 2.71 9.78 -17.76
CA HIS A 279 2.93 10.89 -18.69
C HIS A 279 4.42 11.06 -18.98
N HIS A 280 4.96 12.28 -18.80
CA HIS A 280 6.37 12.62 -19.04
C HIS A 280 7.21 12.62 -17.75
N ARG A 281 6.69 12.04 -16.66
CA ARG A 281 7.46 11.95 -15.41
C ARG A 281 8.51 10.85 -15.52
N THR A 282 9.66 11.13 -14.93
CA THR A 282 10.74 10.17 -14.82
C THR A 282 10.72 9.53 -13.43
N VAL A 283 10.82 8.21 -13.39
CA VAL A 283 11.08 7.48 -12.14
C VAL A 283 12.58 7.33 -12.01
N ARG A 284 13.15 7.88 -10.94
CA ARG A 284 14.59 7.79 -10.63
C ARG A 284 14.84 6.70 -9.60
N THR A 285 16.05 6.19 -9.60
CA THR A 285 16.49 5.17 -8.63
C THR A 285 17.96 5.34 -8.26
N ASN A 286 18.32 4.92 -7.04
CA ASN A 286 19.71 4.80 -6.60
C ASN A 286 20.32 3.42 -6.91
N ILE A 287 19.58 2.54 -7.60
CA ILE A 287 20.07 1.23 -8.02
C ILE A 287 21.01 1.40 -9.21
N ASN A 288 22.27 1.06 -9.05
CA ASN A 288 23.26 1.13 -10.12
C ASN A 288 23.35 -0.21 -10.84
N PHE A 289 22.64 -0.33 -11.94
CA PHE A 289 22.60 -1.55 -12.77
C PHE A 289 23.93 -1.85 -13.47
N ASN A 290 24.81 -0.85 -13.65
CA ASN A 290 26.08 -0.99 -14.36
C ASN A 290 27.20 -1.61 -13.50
N LYS A 291 27.13 -1.52 -12.18
CA LYS A 291 28.19 -2.03 -11.29
C LYS A 291 28.29 -3.56 -11.24
N GLN A 292 27.26 -4.28 -11.63
CA GLN A 292 27.22 -5.75 -11.57
C GLN A 292 27.51 -6.41 -12.94
N GLY A 293 27.65 -5.63 -14.01
CA GLY A 293 27.85 -6.09 -15.37
C GLY A 293 29.29 -6.44 -15.79
N LEU A 294 30.26 -6.49 -14.86
CA LEU A 294 31.69 -6.71 -15.22
C LEU A 294 32.07 -8.15 -15.56
N GLN A 295 31.12 -9.08 -15.66
CA GLN A 295 31.38 -10.46 -16.11
C GLN A 295 30.41 -10.95 -17.18
N GLY A 296 30.24 -10.23 -18.28
CA GLY A 296 29.47 -10.73 -19.39
C GLY A 296 29.14 -9.65 -20.41
N SER A 297 29.66 -9.82 -21.59
CA SER A 297 29.53 -8.98 -22.76
C SER A 297 28.07 -8.82 -23.20
N SER A 298 27.29 -7.96 -22.56
CA SER A 298 26.14 -7.33 -23.19
C SER A 298 26.04 -5.88 -22.76
N ASN A 299 25.96 -4.97 -23.72
CA ASN A 299 25.93 -3.52 -23.49
C ASN A 299 24.62 -2.99 -22.91
N CYS A 300 23.71 -3.86 -22.48
CA CYS A 300 22.49 -3.49 -21.77
C CYS A 300 22.56 -4.01 -20.34
N PRO A 301 22.40 -3.13 -19.33
CA PRO A 301 22.32 -3.58 -17.93
C PRO A 301 21.10 -4.49 -17.77
N ASP A 302 21.32 -5.67 -17.20
CA ASP A 302 20.23 -6.57 -16.83
C ASP A 302 19.53 -6.00 -15.58
N MET A 303 18.54 -5.16 -15.83
CA MET A 303 17.80 -4.44 -14.78
C MET A 303 17.01 -5.39 -13.89
N TYR A 304 16.61 -6.54 -14.43
CA TYR A 304 15.81 -7.52 -13.71
C TYR A 304 16.56 -8.16 -12.54
N ARG A 305 17.88 -8.38 -12.66
CA ARG A 305 18.66 -9.01 -11.59
C ARG A 305 18.79 -8.17 -10.32
N ASN A 306 18.57 -6.87 -10.42
CA ASN A 306 18.72 -5.93 -9.30
C ASN A 306 17.39 -5.50 -8.71
N MET A 307 16.27 -5.90 -9.29
CA MET A 307 14.94 -5.65 -8.76
C MET A 307 14.47 -6.87 -7.96
N HIS A 308 14.02 -6.66 -6.75
CA HIS A 308 13.41 -7.72 -5.93
C HIS A 308 11.98 -8.06 -6.35
N TYR A 309 11.44 -7.33 -7.29
CA TYR A 309 10.08 -7.47 -7.82
C TYR A 309 10.08 -7.96 -9.26
N THR A 310 10.89 -8.98 -9.59
CA THR A 310 10.87 -9.61 -10.90
C THR A 310 9.76 -10.65 -11.01
N GLU A 311 9.23 -10.83 -12.21
CA GLU A 311 8.26 -11.88 -12.52
C GLU A 311 8.86 -13.26 -12.17
N GLY A 312 8.16 -14.03 -11.34
CA GLY A 312 8.63 -15.36 -10.94
C GLY A 312 9.62 -15.39 -9.78
N SER A 313 9.71 -14.33 -8.99
CA SER A 313 10.26 -14.40 -7.63
C SER A 313 9.33 -15.22 -6.71
N GLU A 314 8.85 -16.37 -7.18
CA GLU A 314 8.72 -17.50 -6.29
C GLU A 314 10.10 -17.67 -5.68
N THR A 315 10.15 -17.62 -4.37
CA THR A 315 11.32 -17.99 -3.61
C THR A 315 11.70 -19.39 -4.06
N LEU A 316 12.50 -19.50 -5.11
CA LEU A 316 13.34 -20.64 -5.32
C LEU A 316 14.27 -20.61 -4.11
N LEU A 317 13.81 -21.21 -3.03
CA LEU A 317 14.67 -21.87 -2.09
C LEU A 317 15.65 -22.62 -3.00
N SER A 318 16.86 -22.12 -3.11
CA SER A 318 17.97 -22.84 -3.69
C SER A 318 18.08 -24.13 -2.87
N ILE A 319 17.45 -25.18 -3.38
CA ILE A 319 17.78 -26.53 -2.98
C ILE A 319 19.24 -26.66 -3.41
N PRO A 320 20.17 -26.91 -2.46
CA PRO A 320 21.55 -27.13 -2.83
C PRO A 320 21.58 -28.24 -3.87
N SER A 321 22.21 -28.02 -4.99
CA SER A 321 22.46 -28.99 -6.04
C SER A 321 23.57 -29.94 -5.62
N GLU A 322 23.35 -30.66 -4.53
CA GLU A 322 24.15 -31.80 -4.07
C GLU A 322 23.18 -32.89 -3.64
N THR A 323 22.73 -33.68 -4.57
CA THR A 323 22.44 -35.12 -4.46
C THR A 323 21.70 -35.60 -5.72
N ILE A 324 22.32 -35.48 -6.90
CA ILE A 324 21.98 -36.33 -8.05
C ILE A 324 23.31 -36.79 -8.69
N ALA A 325 24.01 -37.63 -7.98
CA ALA A 325 24.99 -38.54 -8.58
C ALA A 325 24.78 -39.88 -7.89
N ASN A 326 24.47 -40.88 -8.71
CA ASN A 326 24.33 -42.32 -8.45
C ASN A 326 22.89 -42.84 -8.28
N VAL A 327 22.19 -43.00 -9.38
CA VAL A 327 21.50 -44.26 -9.68
C VAL A 327 21.73 -44.62 -11.14
N THR A 328 22.78 -45.39 -11.33
CA THR A 328 23.10 -46.11 -12.57
C THR A 328 22.15 -47.28 -12.72
N THR A 329 21.55 -47.35 -13.89
CA THR A 329 21.14 -48.56 -14.64
C THR A 329 20.77 -49.83 -13.85
N MET A 330 19.52 -50.24 -13.92
CA MET A 330 19.20 -51.66 -14.12
C MET A 330 18.11 -51.82 -15.19
N THR A 331 18.53 -52.58 -16.20
CA THR A 331 17.82 -53.01 -17.40
C THR A 331 16.75 -54.07 -17.11
N THR A 332 15.67 -53.97 -17.90
CA THR A 332 14.90 -55.06 -18.53
C THR A 332 14.35 -56.19 -17.69
N THR A 333 13.06 -56.44 -17.73
CA THR A 333 12.42 -57.53 -18.47
C THR A 333 10.89 -57.49 -18.31
N THR A 334 10.21 -57.47 -19.43
CA THR A 334 8.81 -57.89 -19.59
C THR A 334 8.73 -59.42 -19.44
N PRO A 335 7.60 -60.00 -19.01
CA PRO A 335 6.76 -60.58 -20.05
C PRO A 335 5.24 -60.39 -19.83
N ALA A 336 4.57 -60.49 -20.96
CA ALA A 336 3.15 -60.48 -21.17
C ALA A 336 2.44 -61.72 -20.57
N SER A 337 1.18 -61.57 -20.15
CA SER A 337 0.15 -62.55 -20.43
C SER A 337 -1.24 -61.94 -20.35
N LEU A 338 -1.93 -62.13 -21.45
CA LEU A 338 -3.34 -62.00 -21.70
C LEU A 338 -4.20 -62.78 -20.66
N VAL A 339 -5.37 -62.26 -20.31
CA VAL A 339 -6.64 -62.98 -20.31
C VAL A 339 -7.79 -62.01 -20.42
N ASN A 340 -8.63 -62.30 -21.40
CA ASN A 340 -9.96 -61.75 -21.67
C ASN A 340 -11.01 -62.17 -20.65
N VAL A 341 -12.18 -61.52 -20.81
CA VAL A 341 -13.56 -62.07 -20.73
C VAL A 341 -14.41 -61.28 -19.73
N THR A 342 -15.33 -60.62 -20.20
CA THR A 342 -16.73 -60.56 -20.60
C THR A 342 -17.62 -59.66 -19.74
N GLU A 343 -18.48 -59.04 -20.54
CA GLU A 343 -19.71 -58.33 -20.22
C GLU A 343 -20.62 -58.97 -19.15
N SER A 344 -21.34 -58.16 -18.43
CA SER A 344 -22.82 -58.29 -18.42
C SER A 344 -23.50 -57.06 -17.83
N ASN A 345 -24.47 -56.60 -18.61
CA ASN A 345 -25.57 -55.73 -18.22
C ASN A 345 -26.30 -56.22 -16.93
N ASP A 346 -26.85 -55.31 -16.14
CA ASP A 346 -28.29 -55.10 -16.05
C ASP A 346 -28.66 -54.02 -14.99
N LEU A 347 -29.43 -53.12 -15.42
CA LEU A 347 -30.64 -52.51 -14.91
C LEU A 347 -31.07 -52.76 -13.45
N ARG A 348 -31.10 -51.76 -12.62
CA ARG A 348 -32.32 -51.16 -12.09
C ARG A 348 -32.06 -49.84 -11.41
#